data_7a48872ea7f6136e83f6f41e9e82bc51
#
_entry.id   7a48872ea7f6136e83f6f41e9e82bc51
#
_cell.length_a   1.000
_cell.length_b   1.000
_cell.length_c   1.000
_cell.angle_alpha   90.00
_cell.angle_beta   90.00
_cell.angle_gamma   90.00
#
_symmetry.space_group_name_H-M   'P 1'
#
loop_
_entity.id
_entity.type
_entity.pdbx_description
1 polymer ?
#
loop_
_entity_poly.entity_id
_entity_poly.type
_entity_poly.pdbx_seq_one_letter_code
_entity_poly.pdbx_strand_id
1 'polypeptide(L)'
;MSNLNNLTISEARDKLKSKEISSLELTNSCLSAIDAADELGAFVHKTPELAIEQAKRADERLKQDNAPDMCGIPLGIKDIFCTKGVKSQAASRILEDFKPEYESTVSQNLLDNGTVMLGKLNMDEFAMGSSNETSVYGNAINPWKVDERGLTPGGSSGGSAAAVAADLCLAATGTDTGGSIRQPAAFTGIVGIKPTYGRCSRWGVIAFASSLDQAGPMTKTVRDGAIMLEAMAGNDPKDSTSVNIEVPNFEAMLTGDIKGKRIGIPQEYRLDGMPSEIEKLWLDGTEMLRQAGAKIENISLPHTKYALPAYYVIAPAEASSNLARYDGVRFGRRAALSSGDGINELYEKTRAEGFGPEVKRRVMIGTYVLSAGFYDAYYNRARRVRALIKKDFDEVFANGIDAILTPATPSAAFGLGEMSEADPLQMYLNDVFTVTVNLAGLPGVSVPAGVDKLGLPLGLQVIG
;
A
#
# COMPACT_ATOMS: atom_id res chain seq x y z
N MET A 1 27.59 -14.35 11.15
CA MET A 1 27.44 -13.00 10.54
C MET A 1 26.26 -12.35 11.25
N SER A 2 26.36 -11.09 11.65
CA SER A 2 25.21 -10.37 12.21
C SER A 2 24.14 -10.25 11.13
N ASN A 3 22.88 -10.56 11.45
CA ASN A 3 21.75 -10.43 10.54
C ASN A 3 21.42 -8.92 10.36
N LEU A 4 22.19 -8.22 9.51
CA LEU A 4 22.03 -6.78 9.31
C LEU A 4 20.66 -6.42 8.72
N ASN A 5 20.04 -7.32 7.96
CA ASN A 5 18.70 -7.17 7.39
C ASN A 5 17.57 -7.08 8.44
N ASN A 6 17.84 -7.47 9.71
CA ASN A 6 16.85 -7.34 10.78
C ASN A 6 16.81 -5.93 11.40
N LEU A 7 17.77 -5.06 11.06
CA LEU A 7 17.79 -3.68 11.53
C LEU A 7 16.54 -2.90 11.09
N THR A 8 16.15 -1.93 11.89
CA THR A 8 15.22 -0.88 11.50
C THR A 8 15.94 0.15 10.62
N ILE A 9 15.20 1.02 9.92
CA ILE A 9 15.83 2.12 9.15
C ILE A 9 16.65 3.02 10.08
N SER A 10 16.10 3.39 11.24
CA SER A 10 16.77 4.28 12.17
C SER A 10 18.08 3.68 12.71
N GLU A 11 18.07 2.39 13.09
CA GLU A 11 19.28 1.69 13.54
C GLU A 11 20.33 1.56 12.43
N ALA A 12 19.89 1.20 11.21
CA ALA A 12 20.77 1.07 10.06
C ALA A 12 21.38 2.43 9.67
N ARG A 13 20.57 3.50 9.63
CA ARG A 13 21.03 4.88 9.41
C ARG A 13 22.15 5.27 10.38
N ASP A 14 21.92 5.05 11.67
CA ASP A 14 22.88 5.44 12.70
C ASP A 14 24.18 4.65 12.57
N LYS A 15 24.12 3.34 12.27
CA LYS A 15 25.29 2.49 12.03
C LYS A 15 26.04 2.85 10.71
N LEU A 16 25.32 3.22 9.65
CA LEU A 16 25.90 3.69 8.41
C LEU A 16 26.61 5.04 8.60
N LYS A 17 25.99 6.00 9.29
CA LYS A 17 26.59 7.31 9.61
C LYS A 17 27.81 7.19 10.52
N SER A 18 27.80 6.28 11.49
CA SER A 18 28.94 6.02 12.35
C SER A 18 30.03 5.16 11.69
N LYS A 19 29.79 4.66 10.47
CA LYS A 19 30.69 3.76 9.71
C LYS A 19 30.94 2.41 10.43
N GLU A 20 30.03 1.99 11.28
CA GLU A 20 30.06 0.66 11.91
C GLU A 20 29.76 -0.44 10.87
N ILE A 21 28.89 -0.14 9.89
CA ILE A 21 28.58 -0.98 8.76
C ILE A 21 28.64 -0.15 7.46
N SER A 22 28.81 -0.83 6.32
CA SER A 22 28.67 -0.24 4.99
C SER A 22 27.29 -0.55 4.38
N SER A 23 26.85 0.30 3.46
CA SER A 23 25.64 0.03 2.67
C SER A 23 25.77 -1.26 1.86
N LEU A 24 26.97 -1.56 1.38
CA LEU A 24 27.25 -2.80 0.64
C LEU A 24 27.06 -4.04 1.52
N GLU A 25 27.52 -4.04 2.77
CA GLU A 25 27.32 -5.16 3.71
C GLU A 25 25.82 -5.34 4.04
N LEU A 26 25.12 -4.26 4.31
CA LEU A 26 23.68 -4.27 4.57
C LEU A 26 22.88 -4.78 3.37
N THR A 27 23.22 -4.31 2.17
CA THR A 27 22.58 -4.73 0.91
C THR A 27 22.82 -6.22 0.65
N ASN A 28 24.04 -6.72 0.83
CA ASN A 28 24.35 -8.13 0.66
C ASN A 28 23.60 -9.02 1.67
N SER A 29 23.41 -8.54 2.91
CA SER A 29 22.59 -9.25 3.90
C SER A 29 21.13 -9.38 3.43
N CYS A 30 20.54 -8.30 2.88
CA CYS A 30 19.19 -8.33 2.31
C CYS A 30 19.10 -9.25 1.08
N LEU A 31 20.06 -9.17 0.14
CA LEU A 31 20.06 -10.02 -1.05
C LEU A 31 20.15 -11.51 -0.69
N SER A 32 20.97 -11.86 0.30
CA SER A 32 21.07 -13.23 0.79
C SER A 32 19.76 -13.71 1.44
N ALA A 33 19.07 -12.83 2.19
CA ALA A 33 17.75 -13.14 2.77
C ALA A 33 16.68 -13.33 1.68
N ILE A 34 16.68 -12.51 0.64
CA ILE A 34 15.76 -12.64 -0.51
C ILE A 34 15.95 -13.98 -1.21
N ASP A 35 17.20 -14.42 -1.42
CA ASP A 35 17.44 -15.71 -2.06
C ASP A 35 17.08 -16.90 -1.17
N ALA A 36 17.25 -16.78 0.13
CA ALA A 36 16.89 -17.82 1.10
C ALA A 36 15.36 -17.98 1.30
N ALA A 37 14.57 -16.98 0.97
CA ALA A 37 13.11 -16.97 1.16
C ALA A 37 12.34 -16.69 -0.16
N ASP A 38 12.89 -17.17 -1.29
CA ASP A 38 12.28 -16.97 -2.63
C ASP A 38 10.89 -17.58 -2.74
N GLU A 39 10.60 -18.63 -1.95
CA GLU A 39 9.29 -19.28 -1.87
C GLU A 39 8.17 -18.36 -1.37
N LEU A 40 8.49 -17.26 -0.71
CA LEU A 40 7.48 -16.27 -0.31
C LEU A 40 6.88 -15.50 -1.49
N GLY A 41 7.50 -15.57 -2.68
CA GLY A 41 7.00 -14.89 -3.88
C GLY A 41 6.87 -13.36 -3.71
N ALA A 42 7.63 -12.78 -2.75
CA ALA A 42 7.55 -11.36 -2.42
C ALA A 42 8.12 -10.45 -3.52
N PHE A 43 9.13 -10.92 -4.27
CA PHE A 43 9.76 -10.19 -5.38
C PHE A 43 9.37 -10.79 -6.73
N VAL A 44 8.92 -9.94 -7.66
CA VAL A 44 8.66 -10.34 -9.06
C VAL A 44 9.87 -10.10 -9.96
N HIS A 45 10.72 -9.14 -9.61
CA HIS A 45 12.01 -8.87 -10.26
C HIS A 45 13.03 -8.48 -9.22
N LYS A 46 14.13 -9.23 -9.15
CA LYS A 46 15.30 -8.90 -8.33
C LYS A 46 16.29 -8.08 -9.17
N THR A 47 16.97 -7.13 -8.53
CA THR A 47 17.96 -6.24 -9.21
C THR A 47 19.30 -6.22 -8.47
N PRO A 48 19.95 -7.38 -8.25
CA PRO A 48 21.13 -7.46 -7.38
C PRO A 48 22.32 -6.63 -7.89
N GLU A 49 22.60 -6.60 -9.19
CA GLU A 49 23.69 -5.82 -9.76
C GLU A 49 23.48 -4.32 -9.55
N LEU A 50 22.25 -3.84 -9.79
CA LEU A 50 21.87 -2.44 -9.55
C LEU A 50 21.94 -2.09 -8.06
N ALA A 51 21.49 -2.98 -7.19
CA ALA A 51 21.53 -2.79 -5.75
C ALA A 51 22.99 -2.65 -5.25
N ILE A 52 23.90 -3.53 -5.71
CA ILE A 52 25.33 -3.46 -5.36
C ILE A 52 25.96 -2.15 -5.89
N GLU A 53 25.62 -1.72 -7.10
CA GLU A 53 26.12 -0.46 -7.66
C GLU A 53 25.63 0.74 -6.83
N GLN A 54 24.34 0.78 -6.50
CA GLN A 54 23.74 1.83 -5.68
C GLN A 54 24.32 1.85 -4.25
N ALA A 55 24.53 0.67 -3.65
CA ALA A 55 25.15 0.56 -2.33
C ALA A 55 26.57 1.14 -2.30
N LYS A 56 27.39 0.83 -3.30
CA LYS A 56 28.74 1.42 -3.43
C LYS A 56 28.69 2.95 -3.57
N ARG A 57 27.75 3.47 -4.37
CA ARG A 57 27.55 4.93 -4.48
C ARG A 57 27.09 5.55 -3.15
N ALA A 58 26.22 4.86 -2.41
CA ALA A 58 25.78 5.32 -1.10
C ALA A 58 26.95 5.33 -0.09
N ASP A 59 27.81 4.32 -0.09
CA ASP A 59 29.01 4.30 0.75
C ASP A 59 29.96 5.47 0.46
N GLU A 60 30.11 5.89 -0.82
CA GLU A 60 30.86 7.09 -1.14
C GLU A 60 30.18 8.38 -0.65
N ARG A 61 28.85 8.46 -0.75
CA ARG A 61 28.04 9.61 -0.28
C ARG A 61 28.07 9.72 1.25
N LEU A 62 28.05 8.60 1.97
CA LEU A 62 28.12 8.52 3.43
C LEU A 62 29.47 9.00 4.02
N LYS A 63 30.48 9.21 3.18
CA LYS A 63 31.73 9.87 3.61
C LYS A 63 31.56 11.38 3.82
N GLN A 64 30.46 11.95 3.30
CA GLN A 64 30.13 13.37 3.42
C GLN A 64 29.24 13.61 4.63
N ASP A 65 29.44 14.71 5.36
CA ASP A 65 28.69 15.00 6.61
C ASP A 65 27.19 15.29 6.39
N ASN A 66 26.76 15.55 5.16
CA ASN A 66 25.37 15.89 4.79
C ASN A 66 24.62 14.78 4.08
N ALA A 67 24.99 13.52 4.26
CA ALA A 67 24.29 12.40 3.67
C ALA A 67 22.83 12.32 4.21
N PRO A 68 21.82 12.18 3.34
CA PRO A 68 20.42 12.05 3.75
C PRO A 68 20.18 10.84 4.66
N ASP A 69 19.09 10.89 5.44
CA ASP A 69 18.77 9.84 6.41
C ASP A 69 18.47 8.47 5.78
N MET A 70 17.99 8.46 4.54
CA MET A 70 17.74 7.23 3.79
C MET A 70 18.94 6.74 2.98
N CYS A 71 20.08 7.43 3.04
CA CYS A 71 21.26 7.06 2.25
C CYS A 71 21.80 5.68 2.65
N GLY A 72 21.90 4.79 1.67
CA GLY A 72 22.40 3.43 1.85
C GLY A 72 21.39 2.42 2.39
N ILE A 73 20.14 2.80 2.56
CA ILE A 73 19.06 1.92 3.07
C ILE A 73 18.50 1.06 1.92
N PRO A 74 18.53 -0.29 2.04
CA PRO A 74 17.97 -1.21 1.04
C PRO A 74 16.44 -1.28 1.13
N LEU A 75 15.75 -1.05 -0.01
CA LEU A 75 14.31 -1.02 -0.13
C LEU A 75 13.78 -1.96 -1.22
N GLY A 76 12.54 -2.45 -1.02
CA GLY A 76 11.73 -3.03 -2.07
C GLY A 76 10.77 -1.99 -2.68
N ILE A 77 10.61 -2.01 -4.00
CA ILE A 77 9.72 -1.09 -4.72
C ILE A 77 8.53 -1.87 -5.30
N LYS A 78 7.31 -1.58 -4.85
CA LYS A 78 6.09 -2.22 -5.38
C LYS A 78 6.02 -2.10 -6.90
N ASP A 79 5.62 -3.16 -7.59
CA ASP A 79 5.68 -3.24 -9.05
C ASP A 79 4.76 -2.27 -9.81
N ILE A 80 4.00 -1.47 -9.09
CA ILE A 80 3.14 -0.40 -9.63
C ILE A 80 3.90 0.92 -9.91
N PHE A 81 5.10 1.09 -9.32
CA PHE A 81 5.92 2.27 -9.54
C PHE A 81 6.79 2.10 -10.78
N CYS A 82 6.65 2.99 -11.75
CA CYS A 82 7.56 3.06 -12.88
C CYS A 82 9.00 3.31 -12.39
N THR A 83 9.90 2.39 -12.73
CA THR A 83 11.31 2.45 -12.38
C THR A 83 12.14 2.40 -13.66
N LYS A 84 12.91 3.43 -13.92
CA LYS A 84 13.66 3.59 -15.17
C LYS A 84 14.56 2.40 -15.47
N GLY A 85 14.37 1.80 -16.63
CA GLY A 85 15.18 0.65 -17.10
C GLY A 85 14.89 -0.69 -16.40
N VAL A 86 13.95 -0.73 -15.43
CA VAL A 86 13.54 -1.94 -14.73
C VAL A 86 12.08 -2.26 -15.10
N LYS A 87 11.77 -3.54 -15.32
CA LYS A 87 10.39 -3.96 -15.60
C LYS A 87 9.43 -3.44 -14.52
N SER A 88 8.34 -2.81 -14.93
CA SER A 88 7.30 -2.23 -14.08
C SER A 88 5.94 -2.59 -14.68
N GLN A 89 5.34 -3.66 -14.19
CA GLN A 89 4.28 -4.38 -14.89
C GLN A 89 2.95 -4.40 -14.14
N ALA A 90 2.89 -3.81 -12.92
CA ALA A 90 1.71 -3.86 -12.04
C ALA A 90 1.17 -5.30 -11.86
N ALA A 91 2.06 -6.29 -11.81
CA ALA A 91 1.79 -7.72 -11.74
C ALA A 91 0.80 -8.23 -12.82
N SER A 92 0.79 -7.61 -14.01
CA SER A 92 -0.13 -7.90 -15.11
C SER A 92 0.58 -8.30 -16.38
N ARG A 93 0.00 -9.28 -17.09
CA ARG A 93 0.49 -9.68 -18.41
C ARG A 93 0.30 -8.59 -19.47
N ILE A 94 -0.65 -7.66 -19.30
CA ILE A 94 -0.89 -6.56 -20.26
C ILE A 94 0.30 -5.62 -20.36
N LEU A 95 1.13 -5.51 -19.30
CA LEU A 95 2.37 -4.75 -19.27
C LEU A 95 3.62 -5.64 -19.34
N GLU A 96 3.47 -6.86 -19.84
CA GLU A 96 4.59 -7.78 -20.05
C GLU A 96 5.75 -7.08 -20.82
N ASP A 97 6.94 -7.19 -20.25
CA ASP A 97 8.17 -6.57 -20.75
C ASP A 97 8.23 -5.03 -20.78
N PHE A 98 7.26 -4.35 -20.20
CA PHE A 98 7.28 -2.89 -20.12
C PHE A 98 8.43 -2.42 -19.19
N LYS A 99 9.36 -1.68 -19.78
CA LYS A 99 10.46 -0.99 -19.09
C LYS A 99 10.30 0.51 -19.29
N PRO A 100 9.93 1.26 -18.24
CA PRO A 100 9.84 2.70 -18.33
C PRO A 100 11.20 3.36 -18.63
N GLU A 101 11.18 4.44 -19.41
CA GLU A 101 12.34 5.31 -19.62
C GLU A 101 12.42 6.44 -18.59
N TYR A 102 11.54 6.44 -17.60
CA TYR A 102 11.43 7.46 -16.56
C TYR A 102 11.15 6.82 -15.20
N GLU A 103 11.51 7.52 -14.14
CA GLU A 103 11.16 7.18 -12.76
C GLU A 103 9.78 7.73 -12.39
N SER A 104 9.06 7.02 -11.52
CA SER A 104 8.01 7.66 -10.74
C SER A 104 8.62 8.70 -9.81
N THR A 105 7.88 9.77 -9.50
CA THR A 105 8.39 10.80 -8.60
C THR A 105 8.76 10.22 -7.23
N VAL A 106 7.97 9.28 -6.72
CA VAL A 106 8.26 8.62 -5.44
C VAL A 106 9.56 7.83 -5.49
N SER A 107 9.78 7.01 -6.53
CA SER A 107 11.05 6.26 -6.64
C SER A 107 12.23 7.19 -6.90
N GLN A 108 12.05 8.26 -7.68
CA GLN A 108 13.09 9.27 -7.88
C GLN A 108 13.49 9.95 -6.57
N ASN A 109 12.52 10.38 -5.78
CA ASN A 109 12.76 11.00 -4.47
C ASN A 109 13.55 10.06 -3.53
N LEU A 110 13.20 8.78 -3.50
CA LEU A 110 13.94 7.79 -2.72
C LEU A 110 15.38 7.61 -3.24
N LEU A 111 15.58 7.51 -4.56
CA LEU A 111 16.91 7.42 -5.16
C LEU A 111 17.75 8.67 -4.91
N ASP A 112 17.16 9.86 -4.99
CA ASP A 112 17.83 11.13 -4.68
C ASP A 112 18.27 11.21 -3.22
N ASN A 113 17.53 10.54 -2.32
CA ASN A 113 17.92 10.34 -0.92
C ASN A 113 18.99 9.23 -0.75
N GLY A 114 19.44 8.59 -1.82
CA GLY A 114 20.54 7.62 -1.81
C GLY A 114 20.14 6.21 -1.37
N THR A 115 18.85 5.87 -1.46
CA THR A 115 18.38 4.50 -1.15
C THR A 115 18.90 3.47 -2.15
N VAL A 116 18.87 2.21 -1.76
CA VAL A 116 19.27 1.08 -2.58
C VAL A 116 18.03 0.26 -2.96
N MET A 117 17.76 0.08 -4.26
CA MET A 117 16.65 -0.71 -4.75
C MET A 117 17.04 -2.17 -4.90
N LEU A 118 16.41 -3.06 -4.11
CA LEU A 118 16.64 -4.51 -4.17
C LEU A 118 15.87 -5.21 -5.30
N GLY A 119 14.74 -4.62 -5.71
CA GLY A 119 13.90 -5.18 -6.76
C GLY A 119 12.45 -4.67 -6.72
N LYS A 120 11.62 -5.28 -7.57
CA LYS A 120 10.19 -5.00 -7.70
C LYS A 120 9.38 -6.03 -6.92
N LEU A 121 8.47 -5.53 -6.09
CA LEU A 121 7.67 -6.34 -5.17
C LEU A 121 6.33 -6.74 -5.78
N ASN A 122 5.91 -7.96 -5.48
CA ASN A 122 4.66 -8.56 -5.92
C ASN A 122 3.45 -7.79 -5.38
N MET A 123 2.34 -7.89 -6.09
CA MET A 123 1.11 -7.17 -5.77
C MET A 123 -0.08 -7.81 -6.46
N ASP A 124 -1.30 -7.50 -6.03
CA ASP A 124 -2.48 -7.79 -6.83
C ASP A 124 -2.44 -7.03 -8.16
N GLU A 125 -2.90 -7.67 -9.23
CA GLU A 125 -2.89 -7.11 -10.58
C GLU A 125 -3.54 -5.72 -10.62
N PHE A 126 -2.81 -4.69 -11.08
CA PHE A 126 -3.24 -3.27 -11.11
C PHE A 126 -3.74 -2.74 -9.75
N ALA A 127 -3.23 -3.26 -8.65
CA ALA A 127 -3.69 -2.96 -7.30
C ALA A 127 -5.17 -3.31 -7.05
N MET A 128 -5.74 -4.24 -7.81
CA MET A 128 -7.13 -4.70 -7.73
C MET A 128 -7.21 -6.03 -7.02
N GLY A 129 -7.23 -5.99 -5.69
CA GLY A 129 -7.32 -7.15 -4.80
C GLY A 129 -6.98 -6.78 -3.38
N SER A 130 -7.18 -7.73 -2.46
CA SER A 130 -6.92 -7.58 -1.02
C SER A 130 -6.21 -8.81 -0.45
N SER A 131 -5.61 -9.68 -1.30
CA SER A 131 -4.97 -10.94 -0.88
C SER A 131 -3.65 -11.25 -1.59
N ASN A 132 -3.29 -10.52 -2.64
CA ASN A 132 -2.15 -10.80 -3.53
C ASN A 132 -2.24 -12.16 -4.25
N GLU A 133 -3.47 -12.59 -4.58
CA GLU A 133 -3.73 -13.82 -5.31
C GLU A 133 -4.04 -13.58 -6.80
N THR A 134 -4.08 -12.31 -7.24
CA THR A 134 -4.41 -11.95 -8.64
C THR A 134 -3.18 -11.67 -9.50
N SER A 135 -1.98 -11.79 -8.96
CA SER A 135 -0.72 -11.57 -9.67
C SER A 135 -0.47 -12.61 -10.75
N VAL A 136 -0.03 -12.18 -11.93
CA VAL A 136 0.41 -13.09 -13.00
C VAL A 136 1.68 -13.88 -12.65
N TYR A 137 2.42 -13.43 -11.63
CA TYR A 137 3.65 -14.08 -11.15
C TYR A 137 3.40 -15.12 -10.05
N GLY A 138 2.14 -15.37 -9.68
CA GLY A 138 1.77 -16.21 -8.57
C GLY A 138 1.58 -15.41 -7.27
N ASN A 139 1.23 -16.12 -6.21
CA ASN A 139 0.88 -15.51 -4.93
C ASN A 139 2.12 -15.02 -4.18
N ALA A 140 1.99 -13.91 -3.45
CA ALA A 140 2.88 -13.64 -2.32
C ALA A 140 2.34 -14.39 -1.09
N ILE A 141 3.25 -14.89 -0.25
CA ILE A 141 2.93 -15.69 0.94
C ILE A 141 3.32 -14.90 2.19
N ASN A 142 2.42 -14.90 3.16
CA ASN A 142 2.67 -14.33 4.48
C ASN A 142 3.78 -15.11 5.20
N PRO A 143 4.81 -14.47 5.77
CA PRO A 143 5.82 -15.19 6.54
C PRO A 143 5.31 -15.82 7.84
N TRP A 144 4.16 -15.34 8.36
CA TRP A 144 3.49 -15.96 9.49
C TRP A 144 2.82 -17.28 9.07
N LYS A 145 2.89 -18.29 9.96
CA LYS A 145 2.39 -19.64 9.69
C LYS A 145 1.56 -20.13 10.88
N VAL A 146 0.48 -20.82 10.61
CA VAL A 146 -0.32 -21.51 11.62
C VAL A 146 -0.19 -23.04 11.47
N ASP A 147 -0.19 -23.48 10.23
CA ASP A 147 -0.04 -24.88 9.81
C ASP A 147 0.74 -24.92 8.48
N GLU A 148 0.63 -26.01 7.74
CA GLU A 148 1.28 -26.13 6.42
C GLU A 148 0.62 -25.26 5.31
N ARG A 149 -0.55 -24.65 5.58
CA ARG A 149 -1.22 -23.80 4.61
C ARG A 149 -0.52 -22.45 4.53
N GLY A 150 -0.25 -21.99 3.32
CA GLY A 150 0.18 -20.62 3.08
C GLY A 150 -0.95 -19.64 3.45
N LEU A 151 -0.60 -18.57 4.15
CA LEU A 151 -1.53 -17.49 4.46
C LEU A 151 -1.33 -16.32 3.49
N THR A 152 -2.42 -15.57 3.22
CA THR A 152 -2.33 -14.34 2.48
C THR A 152 -1.55 -13.28 3.26
N PRO A 153 -0.65 -12.50 2.63
CA PRO A 153 -0.05 -11.33 3.27
C PRO A 153 -0.99 -10.11 3.22
N GLY A 154 -2.21 -10.30 2.67
CA GLY A 154 -3.07 -9.19 2.29
C GLY A 154 -2.69 -8.55 0.96
N GLY A 155 -3.38 -7.52 0.57
CA GLY A 155 -3.18 -6.82 -0.71
C GLY A 155 -3.83 -5.42 -0.76
N SER A 156 -3.52 -4.73 -1.82
CA SER A 156 -2.72 -5.14 -2.98
C SER A 156 -1.20 -5.06 -2.80
N SER A 157 -0.66 -4.53 -1.69
CA SER A 157 0.79 -4.44 -1.45
C SER A 157 1.32 -5.66 -0.68
N GLY A 158 0.86 -6.88 -1.06
CA GLY A 158 1.16 -8.10 -0.32
C GLY A 158 2.64 -8.49 -0.36
N GLY A 159 3.29 -8.41 -1.52
CA GLY A 159 4.73 -8.64 -1.63
C GLY A 159 5.55 -7.63 -0.82
N SER A 160 5.11 -6.37 -0.75
CA SER A 160 5.75 -5.34 0.10
C SER A 160 5.64 -5.70 1.58
N ALA A 161 4.45 -6.12 2.01
CA ALA A 161 4.19 -6.52 3.39
C ALA A 161 5.00 -7.76 3.78
N ALA A 162 4.98 -8.79 2.93
CA ALA A 162 5.72 -10.03 3.15
C ALA A 162 7.24 -9.79 3.20
N ALA A 163 7.78 -8.95 2.29
CA ALA A 163 9.21 -8.65 2.25
C ALA A 163 9.69 -7.94 3.53
N VAL A 164 8.94 -6.97 4.04
CA VAL A 164 9.29 -6.26 5.28
C VAL A 164 9.14 -7.17 6.50
N ALA A 165 8.04 -7.94 6.58
CA ALA A 165 7.78 -8.83 7.70
C ALA A 165 8.76 -10.01 7.79
N ALA A 166 9.32 -10.45 6.66
CA ALA A 166 10.34 -11.50 6.58
C ALA A 166 11.78 -10.97 6.60
N ASP A 167 11.98 -9.69 6.90
CA ASP A 167 13.31 -9.06 6.91
C ASP A 167 14.08 -9.15 5.56
N LEU A 168 13.39 -9.23 4.44
CA LEU A 168 14.03 -9.27 3.12
C LEU A 168 14.52 -7.88 2.67
N CYS A 169 13.96 -6.84 3.25
CA CYS A 169 14.35 -5.44 3.07
C CYS A 169 14.01 -4.66 4.34
N LEU A 170 14.62 -3.50 4.52
CA LEU A 170 14.36 -2.70 5.71
C LEU A 170 13.00 -1.99 5.64
N ALA A 171 12.57 -1.67 4.44
CA ALA A 171 11.26 -1.08 4.17
C ALA A 171 10.84 -1.30 2.72
N ALA A 172 9.59 -1.00 2.41
CA ALA A 172 9.05 -1.11 1.07
C ALA A 172 8.09 0.04 0.74
N THR A 173 7.95 0.35 -0.55
CA THR A 173 6.87 1.21 -1.01
C THR A 173 5.58 0.42 -1.14
N GLY A 174 4.47 1.05 -0.82
CA GLY A 174 3.13 0.54 -1.08
C GLY A 174 2.25 1.59 -1.78
N THR A 175 1.08 1.16 -2.25
CA THR A 175 0.00 2.05 -2.67
C THR A 175 -1.29 1.64 -1.99
N ASP A 176 -2.14 2.61 -1.68
CA ASP A 176 -3.38 2.41 -0.94
C ASP A 176 -4.52 3.18 -1.62
N THR A 177 -5.44 2.43 -2.23
CA THR A 177 -6.61 2.95 -2.93
C THR A 177 -7.87 2.75 -2.09
N GLY A 178 -7.92 1.66 -1.31
CA GLY A 178 -9.01 1.31 -0.42
C GLY A 178 -8.58 0.67 0.90
N GLY A 179 -7.25 0.47 1.10
CA GLY A 179 -6.69 -0.23 2.25
C GLY A 179 -5.36 -0.92 1.94
N SER A 180 -4.91 -0.84 0.69
CA SER A 180 -3.82 -1.70 0.16
C SER A 180 -2.40 -1.44 0.70
N ILE A 181 -2.21 -0.58 1.68
CA ILE A 181 -1.04 -0.47 2.56
C ILE A 181 -1.42 -0.96 3.95
N ARG A 182 -2.52 -0.45 4.50
CA ARG A 182 -2.90 -0.62 5.91
C ARG A 182 -3.38 -2.03 6.22
N GLN A 183 -4.17 -2.63 5.31
CA GLN A 183 -4.67 -3.99 5.47
C GLN A 183 -3.54 -5.03 5.41
N PRO A 184 -2.65 -5.08 4.39
CA PRO A 184 -1.53 -6.03 4.41
C PRO A 184 -0.54 -5.76 5.54
N ALA A 185 -0.36 -4.51 5.99
CA ALA A 185 0.44 -4.21 7.18
C ALA A 185 -0.14 -4.86 8.45
N ALA A 186 -1.48 -4.82 8.62
CA ALA A 186 -2.16 -5.48 9.73
C ALA A 186 -1.98 -7.01 9.68
N PHE A 187 -2.13 -7.63 8.50
CA PHE A 187 -2.02 -9.07 8.32
C PHE A 187 -0.62 -9.63 8.52
N THR A 188 0.41 -8.80 8.33
CA THR A 188 1.82 -9.22 8.44
C THR A 188 2.53 -8.68 9.69
N GLY A 189 1.84 -7.87 10.51
CA GLY A 189 2.40 -7.37 11.76
C GLY A 189 3.46 -6.27 11.58
N ILE A 190 3.33 -5.45 10.54
CA ILE A 190 4.22 -4.31 10.27
C ILE A 190 3.44 -2.98 10.34
N VAL A 191 4.15 -1.87 10.19
CA VAL A 191 3.56 -0.54 10.10
C VAL A 191 3.31 -0.16 8.63
N GLY A 192 2.08 0.29 8.33
CA GLY A 192 1.72 0.80 7.01
C GLY A 192 1.11 2.20 7.09
N ILE A 193 1.69 3.17 6.39
CA ILE A 193 1.23 4.55 6.41
C ILE A 193 0.65 4.93 5.05
N LYS A 194 -0.63 5.25 5.03
CA LYS A 194 -1.27 5.95 3.92
C LYS A 194 -1.31 7.44 4.26
N PRO A 195 -0.50 8.30 3.62
CA PRO A 195 -0.56 9.73 3.89
C PRO A 195 -1.84 10.38 3.35
N THR A 196 -2.05 11.64 3.65
CA THR A 196 -3.10 12.47 3.05
C THR A 196 -3.01 12.42 1.53
N TYR A 197 -4.15 12.33 0.85
CA TYR A 197 -4.21 12.33 -0.62
C TYR A 197 -3.49 13.55 -1.20
N GLY A 198 -2.61 13.29 -2.17
CA GLY A 198 -1.77 14.31 -2.79
C GLY A 198 -0.47 14.65 -2.04
N ARG A 199 -0.18 14.01 -0.89
CA ARG A 199 1.09 14.23 -0.16
C ARG A 199 2.29 13.62 -0.87
N CYS A 200 2.12 12.45 -1.50
CA CYS A 200 3.07 11.85 -2.44
C CYS A 200 2.49 11.94 -3.84
N SER A 201 3.33 12.26 -4.81
CA SER A 201 2.92 12.35 -6.22
C SER A 201 2.48 10.99 -6.76
N ARG A 202 1.50 11.02 -7.66
CA ARG A 202 1.06 9.86 -8.46
C ARG A 202 1.77 9.75 -9.81
N TRP A 203 2.64 10.71 -10.16
CA TRP A 203 3.38 10.64 -11.41
C TRP A 203 4.24 9.37 -11.46
N GLY A 204 4.05 8.58 -12.53
CA GLY A 204 4.73 7.31 -12.69
C GLY A 204 4.21 6.17 -11.81
N VAL A 205 3.10 6.36 -11.08
CA VAL A 205 2.33 5.28 -10.47
C VAL A 205 1.32 4.79 -11.49
N ILE A 206 1.33 3.50 -11.83
CA ILE A 206 0.37 2.88 -12.75
C ILE A 206 -1.02 2.96 -12.09
N ALA A 207 -1.94 3.69 -12.72
CA ALA A 207 -3.18 4.08 -12.09
C ALA A 207 -4.19 2.94 -11.96
N PHE A 208 -4.78 2.80 -10.78
CA PHE A 208 -6.03 2.08 -10.54
C PHE A 208 -7.20 3.07 -10.51
N ALA A 209 -7.33 3.87 -9.46
CA ALA A 209 -8.41 4.85 -9.29
C ALA A 209 -7.82 6.22 -8.93
N SER A 210 -7.78 7.11 -9.92
CA SER A 210 -7.00 8.35 -9.85
C SER A 210 -7.37 9.28 -8.70
N SER A 211 -8.63 9.26 -8.24
CA SER A 211 -9.09 10.10 -7.13
C SER A 211 -8.86 9.48 -5.73
N LEU A 212 -8.28 8.27 -5.68
CA LEU A 212 -8.11 7.48 -4.46
C LEU A 212 -6.68 6.98 -4.27
N ASP A 213 -5.95 6.69 -5.35
CA ASP A 213 -4.60 6.12 -5.31
C ASP A 213 -3.64 7.01 -4.52
N GLN A 214 -2.94 6.44 -3.54
CA GLN A 214 -1.95 7.13 -2.74
C GLN A 214 -0.75 6.22 -2.46
N ALA A 215 0.46 6.72 -2.69
CA ALA A 215 1.70 6.07 -2.30
C ALA A 215 2.00 6.29 -0.81
N GLY A 216 2.65 5.30 -0.17
CA GLY A 216 3.10 5.43 1.21
C GLY A 216 4.09 4.33 1.60
N PRO A 217 4.77 4.47 2.76
CA PRO A 217 5.75 3.53 3.26
C PRO A 217 5.11 2.34 3.99
N MET A 218 5.81 1.20 3.91
CA MET A 218 5.59 0.00 4.71
C MET A 218 6.90 -0.34 5.41
N THR A 219 6.88 -0.41 6.74
CA THR A 219 8.09 -0.40 7.58
C THR A 219 7.92 -1.23 8.85
N LYS A 220 9.03 -1.53 9.55
CA LYS A 220 8.99 -2.26 10.82
C LYS A 220 8.45 -1.42 11.98
N THR A 221 8.78 -0.10 11.98
CA THR A 221 8.41 0.81 13.06
C THR A 221 7.75 2.09 12.54
N VAL A 222 7.00 2.79 13.42
CA VAL A 222 6.41 4.10 13.09
C VAL A 222 7.49 5.13 12.79
N ARG A 223 8.65 5.08 13.50
CA ARG A 223 9.80 5.96 13.27
C ARG A 223 10.35 5.79 11.86
N ASP A 224 10.54 4.56 11.43
CA ASP A 224 11.00 4.25 10.07
C ASP A 224 10.01 4.73 9.02
N GLY A 225 8.70 4.58 9.30
CA GLY A 225 7.63 5.11 8.47
C GLY A 225 7.68 6.63 8.31
N ALA A 226 7.98 7.35 9.40
CA ALA A 226 8.15 8.80 9.39
C ALA A 226 9.36 9.22 8.54
N ILE A 227 10.52 8.58 8.74
CA ILE A 227 11.76 8.84 7.98
C ILE A 227 11.53 8.59 6.48
N MET A 228 10.94 7.44 6.13
CA MET A 228 10.70 7.08 4.73
C MET A 228 9.63 7.99 4.07
N LEU A 229 8.57 8.36 4.81
CA LEU A 229 7.54 9.26 4.29
C LEU A 229 8.10 10.64 3.97
N GLU A 230 9.01 11.17 4.80
CA GLU A 230 9.69 12.44 4.54
C GLU A 230 10.45 12.38 3.21
N ALA A 231 11.16 11.29 2.95
CA ALA A 231 11.88 11.07 1.69
C ALA A 231 10.95 10.86 0.47
N MET A 232 9.73 10.32 0.66
CA MET A 232 8.77 10.06 -0.43
C MET A 232 7.93 11.28 -0.80
N ALA A 233 7.64 12.16 0.18
CA ALA A 233 6.70 13.25 0.06
C ALA A 233 7.30 14.46 -0.70
N GLY A 234 6.42 15.33 -1.18
CA GLY A 234 6.81 16.59 -1.80
C GLY A 234 5.86 17.01 -2.93
N ASN A 235 5.95 18.29 -3.29
CA ASN A 235 5.19 18.83 -4.42
C ASN A 235 5.79 18.36 -5.74
N ASP A 236 4.93 17.95 -6.66
CA ASP A 236 5.29 17.56 -8.02
C ASP A 236 4.40 18.29 -9.05
N PRO A 237 4.96 19.19 -9.87
CA PRO A 237 4.19 19.89 -10.90
C PRO A 237 3.65 18.96 -12.00
N LYS A 238 4.11 17.71 -12.08
CA LYS A 238 3.62 16.70 -13.03
C LYS A 238 2.33 16.02 -12.56
N ASP A 239 1.98 16.15 -11.28
CA ASP A 239 0.72 15.66 -10.72
C ASP A 239 -0.11 16.83 -10.21
N SER A 240 -1.20 17.14 -10.92
CA SER A 240 -2.11 18.24 -10.58
C SER A 240 -2.78 18.11 -9.21
N THR A 241 -2.74 16.94 -8.60
CA THR A 241 -3.29 16.69 -7.26
C THR A 241 -2.23 16.73 -6.16
N SER A 242 -0.95 16.83 -6.53
CA SER A 242 0.14 16.98 -5.57
C SER A 242 0.03 18.33 -4.86
N VAL A 243 0.00 18.30 -3.52
CA VAL A 243 -0.19 19.51 -2.72
C VAL A 243 1.13 20.29 -2.58
N ASN A 244 1.05 21.60 -2.74
CA ASN A 244 2.21 22.49 -2.56
C ASN A 244 2.28 22.96 -1.10
N ILE A 245 2.66 22.03 -0.22
CA ILE A 245 2.83 22.26 1.22
C ILE A 245 4.20 21.70 1.59
N GLU A 246 4.94 22.42 2.41
CA GLU A 246 6.23 22.00 2.94
C GLU A 246 6.15 20.60 3.57
N VAL A 247 7.18 19.78 3.37
CA VAL A 247 7.32 18.48 4.02
C VAL A 247 7.94 18.72 5.39
N PRO A 248 7.20 18.48 6.49
CA PRO A 248 7.77 18.64 7.82
C PRO A 248 8.74 17.50 8.13
N ASN A 249 9.62 17.71 9.08
CA ASN A 249 10.38 16.61 9.67
C ASN A 249 9.45 15.75 10.52
N PHE A 250 8.92 14.67 9.91
CA PHE A 250 7.97 13.78 10.58
C PHE A 250 8.61 13.02 11.74
N GLU A 251 9.90 12.65 11.66
CA GLU A 251 10.60 11.96 12.74
C GLU A 251 10.70 12.84 13.98
N ALA A 252 11.04 14.12 13.82
CA ALA A 252 11.14 15.07 14.94
C ALA A 252 9.79 15.32 15.63
N MET A 253 8.68 15.08 14.95
CA MET A 253 7.33 15.21 15.52
C MET A 253 6.91 14.02 16.39
N LEU A 254 7.67 12.92 16.42
CA LEU A 254 7.40 11.74 17.24
C LEU A 254 7.85 11.96 18.69
N THR A 255 7.11 12.78 19.42
CA THR A 255 7.44 13.15 20.80
C THR A 255 7.12 12.07 21.83
N GLY A 256 6.23 11.12 21.49
CA GLY A 256 5.70 10.12 22.41
C GLY A 256 4.69 10.66 23.44
N ASP A 257 4.42 11.98 23.43
CA ASP A 257 3.44 12.60 24.36
C ASP A 257 2.09 12.76 23.68
N ILE A 258 1.10 12.01 24.22
CA ILE A 258 -0.30 12.07 23.80
C ILE A 258 -1.23 12.59 24.91
N LYS A 259 -0.65 13.11 26.01
CA LYS A 259 -1.42 13.60 27.16
C LYS A 259 -2.38 14.72 26.74
N GLY A 260 -3.65 14.53 27.07
CA GLY A 260 -4.72 15.48 26.75
C GLY A 260 -5.23 15.43 25.30
N LYS A 261 -4.60 14.66 24.40
CA LYS A 261 -5.11 14.43 23.04
C LYS A 261 -6.48 13.75 23.09
N ARG A 262 -7.39 14.21 22.22
CA ARG A 262 -8.76 13.69 22.13
C ARG A 262 -8.84 12.65 21.02
N ILE A 263 -9.11 11.39 21.40
CA ILE A 263 -9.19 10.25 20.49
C ILE A 263 -10.65 9.83 20.32
N GLY A 264 -11.13 9.89 19.09
CA GLY A 264 -12.47 9.49 18.71
C GLY A 264 -12.60 7.99 18.50
N ILE A 265 -13.67 7.38 19.04
CA ILE A 265 -14.03 5.97 18.82
C ILE A 265 -15.37 5.95 18.09
N PRO A 266 -15.40 5.63 16.77
CA PRO A 266 -16.63 5.68 15.97
C PRO A 266 -17.56 4.52 16.29
N GLN A 267 -18.83 4.83 16.62
CA GLN A 267 -19.83 3.84 17.00
C GLN A 267 -20.18 2.92 15.83
N GLU A 268 -20.22 3.45 14.62
CA GLU A 268 -20.62 2.76 13.40
C GLU A 268 -19.58 1.73 12.90
N TYR A 269 -18.37 1.73 13.50
CA TYR A 269 -17.34 0.72 13.21
C TYR A 269 -17.53 -0.56 14.04
N ARG A 270 -18.49 -0.59 14.96
CA ARG A 270 -18.93 -1.82 15.64
C ARG A 270 -19.90 -2.54 14.72
N LEU A 271 -19.34 -3.42 13.87
CA LEU A 271 -20.10 -4.16 12.87
C LEU A 271 -20.83 -5.35 13.53
N ASP A 272 -22.03 -5.67 13.01
CA ASP A 272 -22.73 -6.89 13.38
C ASP A 272 -21.87 -8.10 13.02
N GLY A 273 -21.65 -9.00 13.98
CA GLY A 273 -20.83 -10.18 13.78
C GLY A 273 -19.32 -9.94 13.82
N MET A 274 -18.85 -8.77 14.29
CA MET A 274 -17.42 -8.53 14.52
C MET A 274 -16.83 -9.62 15.43
N PRO A 275 -15.70 -10.26 15.06
CA PRO A 275 -15.03 -11.23 15.91
C PRO A 275 -14.66 -10.61 17.27
N SER A 276 -14.93 -11.37 18.35
CA SER A 276 -14.68 -10.90 19.72
C SER A 276 -13.22 -10.52 19.98
N GLU A 277 -12.29 -11.14 19.27
CA GLU A 277 -10.86 -10.82 19.34
C GLU A 277 -10.53 -9.44 18.76
N ILE A 278 -11.21 -9.03 17.68
CA ILE A 278 -11.06 -7.69 17.09
C ILE A 278 -11.69 -6.63 18.01
N GLU A 279 -12.87 -6.91 18.55
CA GLU A 279 -13.50 -5.99 19.53
C GLU A 279 -12.62 -5.83 20.77
N LYS A 280 -12.10 -6.94 21.30
CA LYS A 280 -11.18 -6.92 22.45
C LYS A 280 -9.92 -6.12 22.15
N LEU A 281 -9.27 -6.36 21.00
CA LEU A 281 -8.08 -5.61 20.57
C LEU A 281 -8.34 -4.11 20.55
N TRP A 282 -9.49 -3.69 20.00
CA TRP A 282 -9.88 -2.29 19.92
C TRP A 282 -10.13 -1.67 21.32
N LEU A 283 -10.77 -2.40 22.23
CA LEU A 283 -10.96 -1.99 23.61
C LEU A 283 -9.62 -1.88 24.35
N ASP A 284 -8.75 -2.86 24.22
CA ASP A 284 -7.41 -2.87 24.83
C ASP A 284 -6.58 -1.67 24.33
N GLY A 285 -6.57 -1.42 23.02
CA GLY A 285 -5.88 -0.28 22.44
C GLY A 285 -6.45 1.07 22.93
N THR A 286 -7.78 1.15 23.05
CA THR A 286 -8.45 2.32 23.63
C THR A 286 -7.98 2.56 25.07
N GLU A 287 -7.88 1.50 25.88
CA GLU A 287 -7.45 1.59 27.25
C GLU A 287 -5.96 1.98 27.38
N MET A 288 -5.11 1.44 26.51
CA MET A 288 -3.68 1.83 26.45
C MET A 288 -3.52 3.33 26.19
N LEU A 289 -4.29 3.89 25.24
CA LEU A 289 -4.24 5.33 24.95
C LEU A 289 -4.75 6.16 26.13
N ARG A 290 -5.79 5.69 26.85
CA ARG A 290 -6.31 6.35 28.06
C ARG A 290 -5.25 6.36 29.16
N GLN A 291 -4.56 5.24 29.40
CA GLN A 291 -3.48 5.12 30.39
C GLN A 291 -2.28 6.02 30.02
N ALA A 292 -2.02 6.22 28.75
CA ALA A 292 -1.02 7.17 28.25
C ALA A 292 -1.46 8.65 28.36
N GLY A 293 -2.66 8.92 28.87
CA GLY A 293 -3.16 10.25 29.17
C GLY A 293 -4.05 10.88 28.08
N ALA A 294 -4.41 10.14 27.04
CA ALA A 294 -5.37 10.60 26.06
C ALA A 294 -6.82 10.64 26.61
N LYS A 295 -7.64 11.51 26.07
CA LYS A 295 -9.08 11.59 26.34
C LYS A 295 -9.82 10.79 25.27
N ILE A 296 -10.58 9.79 25.68
CA ILE A 296 -11.33 8.92 24.78
C ILE A 296 -12.76 9.41 24.67
N GLU A 297 -13.26 9.61 23.45
CA GLU A 297 -14.59 10.13 23.17
C GLU A 297 -15.30 9.26 22.13
N ASN A 298 -16.58 8.94 22.37
CA ASN A 298 -17.41 8.31 21.36
C ASN A 298 -17.79 9.34 20.32
N ILE A 299 -17.64 8.99 19.04
CA ILE A 299 -17.99 9.84 17.90
C ILE A 299 -18.95 9.10 16.97
N SER A 300 -19.61 9.83 16.09
CA SER A 300 -20.50 9.27 15.06
C SER A 300 -20.03 9.62 13.67
N LEU A 301 -19.98 8.61 12.77
CA LEU A 301 -19.67 8.72 11.35
C LEU A 301 -20.81 8.05 10.56
N PRO A 302 -22.02 8.64 10.52
CA PRO A 302 -23.26 7.96 10.14
C PRO A 302 -23.31 7.49 8.68
N HIS A 303 -22.48 8.07 7.81
CA HIS A 303 -22.42 7.66 6.39
C HIS A 303 -21.43 6.53 6.11
N THR A 304 -20.69 6.04 7.11
CA THR A 304 -19.73 4.91 6.99
C THR A 304 -20.34 3.66 6.35
N LYS A 305 -21.58 3.32 6.68
CA LYS A 305 -22.32 2.18 6.12
C LYS A 305 -22.46 2.19 4.60
N TYR A 306 -22.27 3.34 3.97
CA TYR A 306 -22.33 3.51 2.51
C TYR A 306 -20.93 3.53 1.86
N ALA A 307 -19.86 3.43 2.64
CA ALA A 307 -18.50 3.60 2.12
C ALA A 307 -18.10 2.50 1.15
N LEU A 308 -18.31 1.23 1.54
CA LEU A 308 -17.95 0.08 0.71
C LEU A 308 -18.70 0.11 -0.65
N PRO A 309 -20.05 0.23 -0.70
CA PRO A 309 -20.76 0.39 -1.96
C PRO A 309 -20.30 1.60 -2.78
N ALA A 310 -20.05 2.75 -2.16
CA ALA A 310 -19.58 3.94 -2.88
C ALA A 310 -18.21 3.72 -3.49
N TYR A 311 -17.30 3.08 -2.76
CA TYR A 311 -15.96 2.74 -3.24
C TYR A 311 -16.02 1.79 -4.45
N TYR A 312 -16.82 0.72 -4.39
CA TYR A 312 -16.95 -0.26 -5.47
C TYR A 312 -17.77 0.24 -6.67
N VAL A 313 -18.30 1.44 -6.61
CA VAL A 313 -18.81 2.18 -7.78
C VAL A 313 -17.72 3.12 -8.33
N ILE A 314 -17.07 3.92 -7.48
CA ILE A 314 -16.10 4.94 -7.90
C ILE A 314 -14.83 4.30 -8.45
N ALA A 315 -14.22 3.37 -7.72
CA ALA A 315 -12.93 2.81 -8.09
C ALA A 315 -12.99 2.01 -9.41
N PRO A 316 -13.96 1.10 -9.65
CA PRO A 316 -14.11 0.46 -10.95
C PRO A 316 -14.43 1.43 -12.10
N ALA A 317 -15.22 2.47 -11.85
CA ALA A 317 -15.52 3.51 -12.87
C ALA A 317 -14.23 4.21 -13.32
N GLU A 318 -13.40 4.64 -12.37
CA GLU A 318 -12.10 5.26 -12.67
C GLU A 318 -11.13 4.26 -13.32
N ALA A 319 -11.11 3.00 -12.86
CA ALA A 319 -10.31 1.93 -13.46
C ALA A 319 -10.65 1.69 -14.93
N SER A 320 -11.95 1.62 -15.27
CA SER A 320 -12.36 1.39 -16.66
C SER A 320 -11.85 2.50 -17.58
N SER A 321 -11.84 3.74 -17.11
CA SER A 321 -11.29 4.89 -17.84
C SER A 321 -9.75 4.86 -17.89
N ASN A 322 -9.09 4.60 -16.76
CA ASN A 322 -7.62 4.56 -16.66
C ASN A 322 -7.01 3.42 -17.49
N LEU A 323 -7.63 2.24 -17.48
CA LEU A 323 -7.11 1.06 -18.18
C LEU A 323 -7.51 1.03 -19.67
N ALA A 324 -8.29 2.00 -20.16
CA ALA A 324 -8.62 2.12 -21.59
C ALA A 324 -7.39 2.30 -22.49
N ARG A 325 -6.29 2.84 -21.92
CA ARG A 325 -5.02 3.07 -22.64
C ARG A 325 -4.25 1.79 -23.00
N TYR A 326 -4.57 0.66 -22.36
CA TYR A 326 -3.92 -0.63 -22.62
C TYR A 326 -4.66 -1.36 -23.73
N ASP A 327 -4.32 -1.03 -24.97
CA ASP A 327 -5.01 -1.44 -26.20
C ASP A 327 -4.12 -2.22 -27.19
N GLY A 328 -2.84 -2.45 -26.83
CA GLY A 328 -1.87 -3.13 -27.66
C GLY A 328 -1.27 -2.30 -28.78
N VAL A 329 -1.51 -0.96 -28.80
CA VAL A 329 -1.00 -0.08 -29.85
C VAL A 329 0.32 0.61 -29.45
N ARG A 330 0.36 1.25 -28.28
CA ARG A 330 1.48 2.13 -27.90
C ARG A 330 2.56 1.42 -27.10
N PHE A 331 2.18 0.58 -26.15
CA PHE A 331 3.09 -0.10 -25.22
C PHE A 331 2.41 -1.30 -24.58
N GLY A 332 3.21 -2.14 -23.93
CA GLY A 332 2.73 -3.37 -23.30
C GLY A 332 2.50 -4.49 -24.31
N ARG A 333 1.77 -5.52 -23.87
CA ARG A 333 1.42 -6.67 -24.69
C ARG A 333 0.59 -6.28 -25.89
N ARG A 334 0.90 -6.90 -27.03
CA ARG A 334 0.10 -6.85 -28.26
C ARG A 334 -0.23 -8.28 -28.69
N ALA A 335 -1.51 -8.60 -28.81
CA ALA A 335 -1.94 -9.93 -29.25
C ALA A 335 -1.57 -10.18 -30.71
N ALA A 336 -1.31 -11.44 -31.05
CA ALA A 336 -1.12 -11.86 -32.43
C ALA A 336 -2.47 -11.82 -33.19
N LEU A 337 -2.45 -11.25 -34.38
CA LEU A 337 -3.62 -11.19 -35.26
C LEU A 337 -3.57 -12.31 -36.31
N SER A 338 -4.74 -12.85 -36.63
CA SER A 338 -4.96 -13.76 -37.73
C SER A 338 -5.24 -13.01 -39.03
N SER A 339 -5.17 -13.68 -40.17
CA SER A 339 -5.56 -13.11 -41.43
C SER A 339 -7.04 -12.72 -41.40
N GLY A 340 -7.35 -11.44 -41.68
CA GLY A 340 -8.69 -10.89 -41.63
C GLY A 340 -9.07 -10.18 -40.33
N ASP A 341 -8.26 -10.27 -39.29
CA ASP A 341 -8.44 -9.50 -38.05
C ASP A 341 -8.17 -8.00 -38.33
N GLY A 342 -8.99 -7.14 -37.74
CA GLY A 342 -8.83 -5.68 -37.77
C GLY A 342 -8.44 -5.09 -36.44
N ILE A 343 -8.65 -3.80 -36.28
CA ILE A 343 -8.29 -3.07 -35.06
C ILE A 343 -9.15 -3.48 -33.85
N ASN A 344 -10.41 -3.82 -34.06
CA ASN A 344 -11.29 -4.26 -32.98
C ASN A 344 -10.80 -5.59 -32.38
N GLU A 345 -10.47 -6.54 -33.24
CA GLU A 345 -9.93 -7.84 -32.83
C GLU A 345 -8.58 -7.66 -32.11
N LEU A 346 -7.75 -6.69 -32.54
CA LEU A 346 -6.53 -6.36 -31.80
C LEU A 346 -6.85 -5.94 -30.36
N TYR A 347 -7.78 -5.03 -30.17
CA TYR A 347 -8.17 -4.55 -28.84
C TYR A 347 -8.76 -5.67 -27.99
N GLU A 348 -9.72 -6.41 -28.54
CA GLU A 348 -10.39 -7.50 -27.84
C GLU A 348 -9.42 -8.60 -27.39
N LYS A 349 -8.60 -9.12 -28.32
CA LYS A 349 -7.62 -10.17 -28.05
C LYS A 349 -6.56 -9.70 -27.04
N THR A 350 -6.00 -8.51 -27.25
CA THR A 350 -4.97 -7.96 -26.34
C THR A 350 -5.49 -7.85 -24.91
N ARG A 351 -6.68 -7.28 -24.72
CA ARG A 351 -7.26 -7.10 -23.40
C ARG A 351 -7.75 -8.42 -22.79
N ALA A 352 -8.30 -9.33 -23.62
CA ALA A 352 -8.73 -10.64 -23.18
C ALA A 352 -7.57 -11.52 -22.68
N GLU A 353 -6.43 -11.48 -23.36
CA GLU A 353 -5.24 -12.23 -22.99
C GLU A 353 -4.42 -11.56 -21.88
N GLY A 354 -4.39 -10.23 -21.88
CA GLY A 354 -3.50 -9.43 -21.04
C GLY A 354 -4.02 -9.16 -19.63
N PHE A 355 -5.32 -9.02 -19.44
CA PHE A 355 -5.94 -8.77 -18.13
C PHE A 355 -6.41 -10.05 -17.45
N GLY A 356 -6.17 -10.16 -16.17
CA GLY A 356 -6.70 -11.20 -15.30
C GLY A 356 -8.20 -11.07 -15.02
N PRO A 357 -8.83 -12.09 -14.40
CA PRO A 357 -10.27 -12.14 -14.18
C PRO A 357 -10.81 -10.98 -13.34
N GLU A 358 -10.14 -10.60 -12.25
CA GLU A 358 -10.60 -9.53 -11.36
C GLU A 358 -10.54 -8.16 -12.03
N VAL A 359 -9.46 -7.87 -12.76
CA VAL A 359 -9.35 -6.62 -13.54
C VAL A 359 -10.46 -6.52 -14.58
N LYS A 360 -10.72 -7.61 -15.32
CA LYS A 360 -11.84 -7.68 -16.29
C LYS A 360 -13.17 -7.38 -15.62
N ARG A 361 -13.44 -8.01 -14.46
CA ARG A 361 -14.68 -7.80 -13.68
C ARG A 361 -14.84 -6.32 -13.32
N ARG A 362 -13.82 -5.69 -12.75
CA ARG A 362 -13.88 -4.28 -12.35
C ARG A 362 -14.00 -3.32 -13.52
N VAL A 363 -13.30 -3.59 -14.63
CA VAL A 363 -13.45 -2.80 -15.88
C VAL A 363 -14.87 -2.90 -16.44
N MET A 364 -15.48 -4.10 -16.41
CA MET A 364 -16.87 -4.28 -16.86
C MET A 364 -17.85 -3.54 -15.94
N ILE A 365 -17.72 -3.66 -14.62
CA ILE A 365 -18.53 -2.90 -13.66
C ILE A 365 -18.38 -1.40 -13.90
N GLY A 366 -17.15 -0.92 -14.05
CA GLY A 366 -16.85 0.48 -14.30
C GLY A 366 -17.48 1.00 -15.60
N THR A 367 -17.38 0.22 -16.67
CA THR A 367 -18.01 0.56 -17.96
C THR A 367 -19.52 0.64 -17.83
N TYR A 368 -20.14 -0.29 -17.11
CA TYR A 368 -21.58 -0.30 -16.86
C TYR A 368 -22.04 0.95 -16.10
N VAL A 369 -21.38 1.28 -14.97
CA VAL A 369 -21.78 2.43 -14.15
C VAL A 369 -21.52 3.79 -14.83
N LEU A 370 -20.64 3.85 -15.82
CA LEU A 370 -20.39 5.04 -16.64
C LEU A 370 -21.25 5.12 -17.89
N SER A 371 -22.03 4.08 -18.22
CA SER A 371 -22.85 4.06 -19.44
C SER A 371 -24.07 4.99 -19.33
N ALA A 372 -24.64 5.33 -20.49
CA ALA A 372 -25.81 6.19 -20.58
C ALA A 372 -26.99 5.65 -19.76
N GLY A 373 -27.63 6.51 -18.98
CA GLY A 373 -28.73 6.15 -18.06
C GLY A 373 -28.29 5.66 -16.68
N PHE A 374 -27.05 5.20 -16.51
CA PHE A 374 -26.54 4.70 -15.21
C PHE A 374 -25.55 5.67 -14.56
N TYR A 375 -24.92 6.56 -15.30
CA TYR A 375 -23.95 7.52 -14.81
C TYR A 375 -24.46 8.36 -13.64
N ASP A 376 -25.65 8.95 -13.76
CA ASP A 376 -26.24 9.75 -12.68
C ASP A 376 -26.76 8.90 -11.52
N ALA A 377 -27.32 7.72 -11.85
CA ALA A 377 -27.93 6.85 -10.87
C ALA A 377 -26.86 6.19 -9.94
N TYR A 378 -25.70 5.87 -10.47
CA TYR A 378 -24.64 5.19 -9.74
C TYR A 378 -23.44 6.10 -9.46
N TYR A 379 -22.72 6.55 -10.50
CA TYR A 379 -21.45 7.25 -10.31
C TYR A 379 -21.62 8.61 -9.60
N ASN A 380 -22.53 9.46 -10.10
CA ASN A 380 -22.78 10.75 -9.46
C ASN A 380 -23.40 10.60 -8.05
N ARG A 381 -24.21 9.57 -7.83
CA ARG A 381 -24.72 9.25 -6.50
C ARG A 381 -23.60 8.83 -5.55
N ALA A 382 -22.69 7.96 -5.96
CA ALA A 382 -21.54 7.53 -5.17
C ALA A 382 -20.62 8.71 -4.83
N ARG A 383 -20.39 9.63 -5.78
CA ARG A 383 -19.63 10.87 -5.51
C ARG A 383 -20.28 11.76 -4.46
N ARG A 384 -21.62 11.88 -4.48
CA ARG A 384 -22.36 12.61 -3.43
C ARG A 384 -22.24 11.92 -2.06
N VAL A 385 -22.33 10.60 -2.02
CA VAL A 385 -22.11 9.82 -0.79
C VAL A 385 -20.68 10.01 -0.27
N ARG A 386 -19.68 9.99 -1.15
CA ARG A 386 -18.28 10.30 -0.79
C ARG A 386 -18.16 11.67 -0.10
N ALA A 387 -18.83 12.68 -0.62
CA ALA A 387 -18.82 14.01 -0.02
C ALA A 387 -19.47 14.04 1.39
N LEU A 388 -20.51 13.24 1.62
CA LEU A 388 -21.12 13.08 2.95
C LEU A 388 -20.19 12.36 3.92
N ILE A 389 -19.52 11.28 3.47
CA ILE A 389 -18.52 10.57 4.29
C ILE A 389 -17.40 11.54 4.70
N LYS A 390 -16.86 12.31 3.74
CA LYS A 390 -15.84 13.32 4.05
C LYS A 390 -16.35 14.33 5.09
N LYS A 391 -17.57 14.79 4.93
CA LYS A 391 -18.20 15.76 5.85
C LYS A 391 -18.28 15.22 7.28
N ASP A 392 -18.62 13.93 7.48
CA ASP A 392 -18.64 13.32 8.82
C ASP A 392 -17.28 13.47 9.51
N PHE A 393 -16.19 13.16 8.82
CA PHE A 393 -14.83 13.32 9.34
C PHE A 393 -14.48 14.80 9.60
N ASP A 394 -14.78 15.69 8.65
CA ASP A 394 -14.52 17.13 8.79
C ASP A 394 -15.21 17.70 10.04
N GLU A 395 -16.46 17.30 10.32
CA GLU A 395 -17.20 17.71 11.49
C GLU A 395 -16.59 17.18 12.80
N VAL A 396 -16.15 15.91 12.81
CA VAL A 396 -15.50 15.31 13.97
C VAL A 396 -14.20 16.03 14.31
N PHE A 397 -13.33 16.28 13.31
CA PHE A 397 -12.07 17.00 13.52
C PHE A 397 -12.30 18.48 13.87
N ALA A 398 -13.28 19.16 13.26
CA ALA A 398 -13.65 20.53 13.59
C ALA A 398 -14.14 20.66 15.05
N ASN A 399 -14.74 19.61 15.62
CA ASN A 399 -15.13 19.54 17.04
C ASN A 399 -13.95 19.22 17.97
N GLY A 400 -12.72 19.20 17.47
CA GLY A 400 -11.48 19.13 18.24
C GLY A 400 -11.03 17.71 18.59
N ILE A 401 -11.48 16.67 17.87
CA ILE A 401 -10.86 15.35 17.92
C ILE A 401 -9.49 15.44 17.24
N ASP A 402 -8.44 14.94 17.88
CA ASP A 402 -7.07 14.97 17.35
C ASP A 402 -6.80 13.78 16.42
N ALA A 403 -7.36 12.61 16.74
CA ALA A 403 -7.24 11.39 15.93
C ALA A 403 -8.41 10.44 16.21
N ILE A 404 -8.60 9.45 15.32
CA ILE A 404 -9.64 8.42 15.45
C ILE A 404 -8.96 7.05 15.50
N LEU A 405 -9.36 6.19 16.45
CA LEU A 405 -8.86 4.82 16.57
C LEU A 405 -9.92 3.83 16.10
N THR A 406 -9.52 2.91 15.20
CA THR A 406 -10.37 1.84 14.66
C THR A 406 -9.58 0.53 14.54
N PRO A 407 -10.24 -0.64 14.36
CA PRO A 407 -9.58 -1.80 13.80
C PRO A 407 -9.02 -1.48 12.40
N ALA A 408 -7.94 -2.15 11.99
CA ALA A 408 -7.41 -2.03 10.62
C ALA A 408 -8.08 -3.05 9.68
N THR A 409 -8.40 -4.24 10.18
CA THR A 409 -9.01 -5.36 9.43
C THR A 409 -10.09 -6.04 10.26
N PRO A 410 -11.07 -6.71 9.61
CA PRO A 410 -12.11 -7.45 10.33
C PRO A 410 -11.66 -8.81 10.89
N SER A 411 -10.48 -9.29 10.49
CA SER A 411 -9.90 -10.57 10.94
C SER A 411 -8.37 -10.53 10.88
N ALA A 412 -7.72 -11.58 11.36
CA ALA A 412 -6.35 -11.92 10.99
C ALA A 412 -6.25 -12.42 9.54
N ALA A 413 -5.02 -12.70 9.07
CA ALA A 413 -4.77 -13.29 7.76
C ALA A 413 -5.47 -14.65 7.61
N PHE A 414 -6.02 -14.92 6.43
CA PHE A 414 -6.70 -16.16 6.06
C PHE A 414 -5.86 -16.99 5.09
N GLY A 415 -6.24 -18.26 4.87
CA GLY A 415 -5.53 -19.18 3.98
C GLY A 415 -5.61 -18.77 2.51
N LEU A 416 -4.54 -18.99 1.75
CA LEU A 416 -4.54 -18.81 0.30
C LEU A 416 -5.60 -19.74 -0.33
N GLY A 417 -6.39 -19.20 -1.26
CA GLY A 417 -7.51 -19.90 -1.92
C GLY A 417 -8.79 -19.96 -1.10
N GLU A 418 -8.77 -19.66 0.19
CA GLU A 418 -9.94 -19.79 1.08
C GLU A 418 -11.12 -18.90 0.64
N MET A 419 -10.83 -17.71 0.11
CA MET A 419 -11.87 -16.80 -0.37
C MET A 419 -12.08 -16.85 -1.89
N SER A 420 -11.34 -17.68 -2.62
CA SER A 420 -11.45 -17.75 -4.09
C SER A 420 -12.76 -18.41 -4.55
N GLU A 421 -13.32 -19.31 -3.76
CA GLU A 421 -14.59 -19.99 -4.02
C GLU A 421 -15.79 -19.26 -3.38
N ALA A 422 -15.53 -18.25 -2.54
CA ALA A 422 -16.57 -17.47 -1.89
C ALA A 422 -17.18 -16.42 -2.84
N ASP A 423 -18.32 -15.85 -2.43
CA ASP A 423 -18.85 -14.65 -3.09
C ASP A 423 -17.78 -13.54 -3.09
N PRO A 424 -17.45 -12.91 -4.23
CA PRO A 424 -16.52 -11.79 -4.31
C PRO A 424 -16.74 -10.67 -3.28
N LEU A 425 -17.98 -10.52 -2.80
CA LEU A 425 -18.32 -9.58 -1.73
C LEU A 425 -17.61 -9.91 -0.41
N GLN A 426 -17.30 -11.17 -0.12
CA GLN A 426 -16.57 -11.56 1.09
C GLN A 426 -15.14 -11.00 1.07
N MET A 427 -14.46 -11.09 -0.08
CA MET A 427 -13.14 -10.47 -0.24
C MET A 427 -13.19 -8.95 -0.04
N TYR A 428 -14.23 -8.29 -0.53
CA TYR A 428 -14.41 -6.84 -0.43
C TYR A 428 -14.65 -6.35 1.01
N LEU A 429 -15.17 -7.21 1.90
CA LEU A 429 -15.36 -6.87 3.31
C LEU A 429 -14.05 -6.68 4.08
N ASN A 430 -12.92 -7.19 3.57
CA ASN A 430 -11.61 -6.94 4.18
C ASN A 430 -11.25 -5.44 4.23
N ASP A 431 -11.82 -4.63 3.35
CA ASP A 431 -11.55 -3.19 3.26
C ASP A 431 -12.55 -2.32 4.05
N VAL A 432 -13.48 -2.93 4.81
CA VAL A 432 -14.61 -2.22 5.45
C VAL A 432 -14.15 -1.09 6.39
N PHE A 433 -13.03 -1.23 7.08
CA PHE A 433 -12.48 -0.23 8.00
C PHE A 433 -11.54 0.78 7.34
N THR A 434 -11.08 0.51 6.13
CA THR A 434 -10.03 1.30 5.48
C THR A 434 -10.56 2.21 4.38
N VAL A 435 -11.61 1.82 3.64
CA VAL A 435 -12.10 2.57 2.46
C VAL A 435 -12.62 3.97 2.78
N THR A 436 -13.17 4.19 3.98
CA THR A 436 -13.67 5.50 4.42
C THR A 436 -12.58 6.55 4.41
N VAL A 437 -11.38 6.18 4.85
CA VAL A 437 -10.19 7.03 4.91
C VAL A 437 -9.76 7.47 3.51
N ASN A 438 -9.81 6.55 2.52
CA ASN A 438 -9.53 6.88 1.13
C ASN A 438 -10.59 7.79 0.52
N LEU A 439 -11.88 7.49 0.75
CA LEU A 439 -12.98 8.32 0.26
C LEU A 439 -12.93 9.74 0.83
N ALA A 440 -12.53 9.89 2.08
CA ALA A 440 -12.35 11.20 2.73
C ALA A 440 -11.02 11.90 2.37
N GLY A 441 -10.04 11.18 1.80
CA GLY A 441 -8.72 11.72 1.46
C GLY A 441 -7.78 11.89 2.66
N LEU A 442 -8.11 11.32 3.82
CA LEU A 442 -7.41 11.49 5.10
C LEU A 442 -6.17 10.61 5.19
N PRO A 443 -5.19 10.91 6.05
CA PRO A 443 -4.11 9.99 6.40
C PRO A 443 -4.63 8.87 7.31
N GLY A 444 -3.98 7.72 7.24
CA GLY A 444 -4.24 6.59 8.12
C GLY A 444 -2.99 5.73 8.30
N VAL A 445 -2.76 5.28 9.51
CA VAL A 445 -1.63 4.43 9.88
C VAL A 445 -2.16 3.14 10.48
N SER A 446 -1.75 1.99 9.94
CA SER A 446 -1.94 0.69 10.58
C SER A 446 -0.71 0.33 11.39
N VAL A 447 -0.93 -0.08 12.63
CA VAL A 447 0.14 -0.51 13.55
C VAL A 447 -0.18 -1.90 14.10
N PRO A 448 0.84 -2.75 14.33
CA PRO A 448 0.65 -4.00 15.05
C PRO A 448 0.12 -3.71 16.47
N ALA A 449 -0.92 -4.42 16.89
CA ALA A 449 -1.56 -4.16 18.18
C ALA A 449 -1.76 -5.41 19.04
N GLY A 450 -1.54 -6.59 18.48
CA GLY A 450 -1.66 -7.87 19.19
C GLY A 450 -1.67 -9.02 18.21
N VAL A 451 -2.06 -10.18 18.73
CA VAL A 451 -2.23 -11.41 17.93
C VAL A 451 -3.57 -12.06 18.26
N ASP A 452 -4.10 -12.82 17.32
CA ASP A 452 -5.27 -13.65 17.53
C ASP A 452 -4.96 -14.88 18.38
N LYS A 453 -5.95 -15.76 18.58
CA LYS A 453 -5.80 -17.03 19.32
C LYS A 453 -4.85 -18.04 18.65
N LEU A 454 -4.52 -17.84 17.37
CA LEU A 454 -3.59 -18.66 16.58
C LEU A 454 -2.18 -18.06 16.54
N GLY A 455 -1.97 -16.90 17.15
CA GLY A 455 -0.71 -16.17 17.13
C GLY A 455 -0.51 -15.30 15.88
N LEU A 456 -1.54 -15.09 15.06
CA LEU A 456 -1.47 -14.27 13.87
C LEU A 456 -1.64 -12.79 14.19
N PRO A 457 -0.89 -11.89 13.52
CA PRO A 457 -0.95 -10.45 13.75
C PRO A 457 -2.34 -9.85 13.58
N LEU A 458 -2.65 -8.90 14.45
CA LEU A 458 -3.81 -8.04 14.39
C LEU A 458 -3.37 -6.57 14.44
N GLY A 459 -4.01 -5.71 13.64
CA GLY A 459 -3.68 -4.30 13.55
C GLY A 459 -4.78 -3.38 14.04
N LEU A 460 -4.37 -2.25 14.63
CA LEU A 460 -5.22 -1.09 14.85
C LEU A 460 -4.86 0.02 13.87
N GLN A 461 -5.85 0.83 13.51
CA GLN A 461 -5.70 1.96 12.61
C GLN A 461 -5.91 3.27 13.36
N VAL A 462 -4.99 4.21 13.18
CA VAL A 462 -5.12 5.61 13.61
C VAL A 462 -5.36 6.47 12.38
N ILE A 463 -6.42 7.29 12.41
CA ILE A 463 -6.83 8.19 11.33
C ILE A 463 -6.66 9.63 11.85
N GLY A 464 -6.05 10.51 11.02
CA GLY A 464 -5.80 11.91 11.37
C GLY A 464 -6.42 12.90 10.40
#